data_804400def62bf4efec5c3fbe4969d731
#
_entry.id   804400def62bf4efec5c3fbe4969d731
#
_cell.length_a   1.000
_cell.length_b   1.000
_cell.length_c   1.000
_cell.angle_alpha   90.00
_cell.angle_beta   90.00
_cell.angle_gamma   90.00
#
_symmetry.space_group_name_H-M   'P 1'
#
loop_
_entity.id
_entity.type
_entity.pdbx_description
1 polymer ?
#
loop_
_entity_poly.entity_id
_entity_poly.type
_entity_poly.pdbx_seq_one_letter_code
_entity_poly.pdbx_strand_id
1 'polypeptide(L)'
;AGVEQYVLCDADTLEYHNVCRHQCGIEDVGDLKVNALKRKILNINPKANVKTFGGIIQNIPKDMLDEMCVPLETIFVGCGDNRTADVYANKIAIYYNAAFISIGFWERAYAGEIFYHIPNKNMPCYKCALGSGDLSGRVEANHHVYSNQENVESVKFEPGISVDINFITSIGIKLIIDILNSTNENYIPRLLNNLQQYTLICNTSNPAIGGEMVEIFSYPLQVTTSLVVGFGKECSGTCNFELEDK
;
A
#
# COMPACT_ATOMS: atom_id res chain seq x y z
N ALA A 1 -4.19 -10.43 -14.17
CA ALA A 1 -3.83 -11.42 -13.15
C ALA A 1 -5.02 -12.25 -12.66
N GLY A 2 -6.20 -12.13 -13.26
CA GLY A 2 -7.38 -12.92 -12.93
C GLY A 2 -8.20 -12.43 -11.73
N VAL A 3 -7.90 -11.25 -11.20
CA VAL A 3 -8.75 -10.62 -10.17
C VAL A 3 -10.02 -10.12 -10.83
N GLU A 4 -11.17 -10.48 -10.26
CA GLU A 4 -12.48 -10.13 -10.81
C GLU A 4 -13.30 -9.22 -9.87
N GLN A 5 -12.93 -9.14 -8.59
CA GLN A 5 -13.63 -8.33 -7.60
C GLN A 5 -12.70 -7.24 -7.05
N TYR A 6 -13.20 -6.02 -7.03
CA TYR A 6 -12.45 -4.85 -6.57
C TYR A 6 -13.31 -3.95 -5.68
N VAL A 7 -12.73 -3.49 -4.57
CA VAL A 7 -13.23 -2.35 -3.82
C VAL A 7 -12.17 -1.26 -3.89
N LEU A 8 -12.51 -0.13 -4.45
CA LEU A 8 -11.64 1.03 -4.55
C LEU A 8 -12.09 2.08 -3.54
N CYS A 9 -11.16 2.51 -2.67
CA CYS A 9 -11.42 3.48 -1.62
C CYS A 9 -10.38 4.61 -1.71
N ASP A 10 -10.83 5.82 -2.03
CA ASP A 10 -10.01 7.04 -2.07
C ASP A 10 -10.94 8.25 -2.07
N ALA A 11 -10.61 9.27 -1.29
CA ALA A 11 -11.39 10.51 -1.20
C ALA A 11 -11.02 11.53 -2.28
N ASP A 12 -9.88 11.35 -2.95
CA ASP A 12 -9.28 12.34 -3.81
C ASP A 12 -9.90 12.41 -5.21
N THR A 13 -9.86 13.61 -5.76
CA THR A 13 -10.11 13.88 -7.18
C THR A 13 -8.81 13.82 -7.96
N LEU A 14 -8.86 13.35 -9.19
CA LEU A 14 -7.69 13.34 -10.08
C LEU A 14 -7.39 14.77 -10.54
N GLU A 15 -6.19 15.22 -10.28
CA GLU A 15 -5.72 16.55 -10.65
C GLU A 15 -4.66 16.49 -11.77
N TYR A 16 -4.45 17.60 -12.44
CA TYR A 16 -3.50 17.71 -13.55
C TYR A 16 -2.09 17.23 -13.21
N HIS A 17 -1.60 17.57 -12.02
CA HIS A 17 -0.28 17.16 -11.55
C HIS A 17 -0.16 15.66 -11.21
N ASN A 18 -1.28 14.94 -11.17
CA ASN A 18 -1.26 13.49 -10.98
C ASN A 18 -0.98 12.74 -12.30
N VAL A 19 -1.35 13.29 -13.45
CA VAL A 19 -1.33 12.59 -14.75
C VAL A 19 0.06 12.03 -15.10
N CYS A 20 1.13 12.73 -14.72
CA CYS A 20 2.51 12.27 -15.00
C CYS A 20 2.89 10.96 -14.28
N ARG A 21 2.16 10.58 -13.23
CA ARG A 21 2.46 9.40 -12.41
C ARG A 21 1.25 8.50 -12.16
N HIS A 22 0.05 8.96 -12.50
CA HIS A 22 -1.18 8.20 -12.32
C HIS A 22 -1.45 7.26 -13.50
N GLN A 23 -2.26 6.24 -13.28
CA GLN A 23 -2.65 5.30 -14.33
C GLN A 23 -3.81 5.81 -15.22
N CYS A 24 -4.49 6.88 -14.81
CA CYS A 24 -5.56 7.54 -15.57
C CYS A 24 -5.00 8.72 -16.36
N GLY A 25 -5.72 9.11 -17.42
CA GLY A 25 -5.29 10.14 -18.36
C GLY A 25 -5.87 11.52 -18.06
N ILE A 26 -5.61 12.44 -19.00
CA ILE A 26 -6.05 13.83 -18.91
C ILE A 26 -7.57 13.97 -19.00
N GLU A 27 -8.22 13.04 -19.67
CA GLU A 27 -9.67 12.96 -19.82
C GLU A 27 -10.38 12.66 -18.49
N ASP A 28 -9.65 12.16 -17.51
CA ASP A 28 -10.19 11.81 -16.19
C ASP A 28 -9.96 12.92 -15.14
N VAL A 29 -9.27 14.01 -15.50
CA VAL A 29 -9.01 15.15 -14.58
C VAL A 29 -10.33 15.79 -14.15
N GLY A 30 -10.49 15.93 -12.83
CA GLY A 30 -11.74 16.42 -12.23
C GLY A 30 -12.65 15.31 -11.68
N ASP A 31 -12.43 14.05 -12.04
CA ASP A 31 -13.18 12.92 -11.51
C ASP A 31 -12.57 12.40 -10.21
N LEU A 32 -13.39 11.77 -9.36
CA LEU A 32 -12.86 11.00 -8.24
C LEU A 32 -11.91 9.92 -8.77
N LYS A 33 -10.73 9.77 -8.16
CA LYS A 33 -9.72 8.77 -8.56
C LYS A 33 -10.30 7.36 -8.65
N VAL A 34 -11.17 6.99 -7.69
CA VAL A 34 -11.83 5.67 -7.68
C VAL A 34 -12.73 5.44 -8.90
N ASN A 35 -13.41 6.48 -9.40
CA ASN A 35 -14.29 6.37 -10.56
C ASN A 35 -13.49 6.28 -11.87
N ALA A 36 -12.43 7.05 -11.99
CA ALA A 36 -11.50 6.98 -13.12
C ALA A 36 -10.86 5.57 -13.22
N LEU A 37 -10.38 5.04 -12.10
CA LEU A 37 -9.82 3.69 -12.04
C LEU A 37 -10.86 2.60 -12.32
N LYS A 38 -12.11 2.75 -11.85
CA LYS A 38 -13.20 1.83 -12.20
C LYS A 38 -13.40 1.74 -13.70
N ARG A 39 -13.48 2.87 -14.40
CA ARG A 39 -13.60 2.88 -15.87
C ARG A 39 -12.44 2.13 -16.52
N LYS A 40 -11.23 2.38 -16.08
CA LYS A 40 -10.05 1.70 -16.61
C LYS A 40 -10.08 0.19 -16.38
N ILE A 41 -10.46 -0.27 -15.18
CA ILE A 41 -10.61 -1.70 -14.89
C ILE A 41 -11.66 -2.33 -15.80
N LEU A 42 -12.82 -1.71 -15.93
CA LEU A 42 -13.92 -2.23 -16.78
C LEU A 42 -13.56 -2.22 -18.28
N ASN A 43 -12.72 -1.30 -18.74
CA ASN A 43 -12.18 -1.33 -20.10
C ASN A 43 -11.26 -2.52 -20.34
N ILE A 44 -10.52 -2.98 -19.31
CA ILE A 44 -9.63 -4.14 -19.40
C ILE A 44 -10.40 -5.44 -19.19
N ASN A 45 -11.29 -5.47 -18.21
CA ASN A 45 -12.15 -6.62 -17.89
C ASN A 45 -13.60 -6.16 -17.67
N PRO A 46 -14.43 -6.19 -18.72
CA PRO A 46 -15.84 -5.76 -18.62
C PRO A 46 -16.70 -6.59 -17.66
N LYS A 47 -16.21 -7.78 -17.25
CA LYS A 47 -16.90 -8.67 -16.32
C LYS A 47 -16.50 -8.43 -14.85
N ALA A 48 -15.53 -7.56 -14.59
CA ALA A 48 -15.11 -7.28 -13.23
C ALA A 48 -16.23 -6.63 -12.42
N ASN A 49 -16.40 -7.08 -11.17
CA ASN A 49 -17.24 -6.43 -10.18
C ASN A 49 -16.39 -5.36 -9.47
N VAL A 50 -16.69 -4.08 -9.72
CA VAL A 50 -15.92 -2.97 -9.16
C VAL A 50 -16.83 -2.05 -8.36
N LYS A 51 -16.65 -2.06 -7.04
CA LYS A 51 -17.28 -1.11 -6.12
C LYS A 51 -16.32 0.04 -5.82
N THR A 52 -16.88 1.24 -5.66
CA THR A 52 -16.11 2.46 -5.37
C THR A 52 -16.66 3.15 -4.13
N PHE A 53 -15.78 3.63 -3.30
CA PHE A 53 -16.10 4.49 -2.17
C PHE A 53 -15.22 5.75 -2.22
N GLY A 54 -15.84 6.90 -2.47
CA GLY A 54 -15.20 8.22 -2.52
C GLY A 54 -15.03 8.83 -1.14
N GLY A 55 -14.23 8.22 -0.28
CA GLY A 55 -14.03 8.63 1.09
C GLY A 55 -12.81 7.99 1.72
N ILE A 56 -12.54 8.32 2.99
CA ILE A 56 -11.45 7.72 3.76
C ILE A 56 -11.82 6.31 4.21
N ILE A 57 -10.82 5.43 4.31
CA ILE A 57 -11.01 4.01 4.65
C ILE A 57 -11.74 3.79 5.97
N GLN A 58 -11.60 4.69 6.94
CA GLN A 58 -12.28 4.61 8.24
C GLN A 58 -13.81 4.73 8.14
N ASN A 59 -14.31 5.26 7.03
CA ASN A 59 -15.73 5.49 6.80
C ASN A 59 -16.32 4.55 5.74
N ILE A 60 -15.54 3.57 5.25
CA ILE A 60 -16.03 2.60 4.26
C ILE A 60 -17.22 1.82 4.84
N PRO A 61 -18.34 1.70 4.10
CA PRO A 61 -19.50 0.96 4.58
C PRO A 61 -19.18 -0.50 4.84
N LYS A 62 -19.56 -0.99 6.03
CA LYS A 62 -19.32 -2.39 6.43
C LYS A 62 -20.02 -3.38 5.51
N ASP A 63 -21.25 -3.09 5.08
CA ASP A 63 -22.02 -3.91 4.15
C ASP A 63 -21.30 -4.09 2.80
N MET A 64 -20.62 -3.07 2.33
CA MET A 64 -19.79 -3.17 1.12
C MET A 64 -18.64 -4.16 1.29
N LEU A 65 -18.00 -4.16 2.47
CA LEU A 65 -16.94 -5.09 2.79
C LEU A 65 -17.46 -6.50 3.01
N ASP A 66 -18.60 -6.65 3.74
CA ASP A 66 -19.25 -7.94 4.00
C ASP A 66 -19.63 -8.65 2.68
N GLU A 67 -20.03 -7.89 1.66
CA GLU A 67 -20.39 -8.45 0.36
C GLU A 67 -19.16 -8.87 -0.46
N MET A 68 -18.04 -8.15 -0.32
CA MET A 68 -16.90 -8.28 -1.23
C MET A 68 -15.73 -9.08 -0.63
N CYS A 69 -15.64 -9.18 0.70
CA CYS A 69 -14.53 -9.87 1.35
C CYS A 69 -14.81 -11.36 1.52
N VAL A 70 -13.94 -12.17 0.94
CA VAL A 70 -13.91 -13.62 1.13
C VAL A 70 -12.69 -13.95 1.99
N PRO A 71 -12.86 -14.60 3.16
CA PRO A 71 -11.74 -14.98 4.02
C PRO A 71 -10.70 -15.79 3.27
N LEU A 72 -9.42 -15.50 3.49
CA LEU A 72 -8.25 -16.12 2.86
C LEU A 72 -8.07 -15.86 1.35
N GLU A 73 -9.10 -15.38 0.65
CA GLU A 73 -9.06 -15.10 -0.78
C GLU A 73 -8.98 -13.60 -1.09
N THR A 74 -9.18 -12.74 -0.08
CA THR A 74 -9.11 -11.29 -0.21
C THR A 74 -7.77 -10.76 0.27
N ILE A 75 -7.29 -9.72 -0.38
CA ILE A 75 -6.13 -8.94 0.05
C ILE A 75 -6.48 -7.46 0.08
N PHE A 76 -6.18 -6.81 1.20
CA PHE A 76 -6.24 -5.35 1.33
C PHE A 76 -4.89 -4.77 0.93
N VAL A 77 -4.91 -3.74 0.08
CA VAL A 77 -3.70 -3.08 -0.42
C VAL A 77 -3.69 -1.64 0.03
N GLY A 78 -2.79 -1.31 0.95
CA GLY A 78 -2.45 0.06 1.32
C GLY A 78 -1.43 0.61 0.33
N CYS A 79 -1.79 1.65 -0.41
CA CYS A 79 -0.95 2.28 -1.42
C CYS A 79 -1.05 3.81 -1.38
N GLY A 80 -1.54 4.35 -0.28
CA GLY A 80 -1.59 5.78 -0.01
C GLY A 80 -0.34 6.28 0.71
N ASP A 81 -0.30 7.59 0.90
CA ASP A 81 0.74 8.28 1.68
C ASP A 81 0.37 8.41 3.17
N ASN A 82 -0.78 7.87 3.58
CA ASN A 82 -1.30 7.96 4.94
C ASN A 82 -1.14 6.63 5.70
N ARG A 83 -0.12 6.54 6.54
CA ARG A 83 0.15 5.35 7.34
C ARG A 83 -0.95 5.01 8.35
N THR A 84 -1.71 5.99 8.82
CA THR A 84 -2.86 5.76 9.70
C THR A 84 -3.97 5.02 8.95
N ALA A 85 -4.18 5.35 7.68
CA ALA A 85 -5.11 4.62 6.80
C ALA A 85 -4.65 3.18 6.60
N ASP A 86 -3.36 2.95 6.37
CA ASP A 86 -2.79 1.60 6.22
C ASP A 86 -2.89 0.77 7.50
N VAL A 87 -2.65 1.38 8.68
CA VAL A 87 -2.88 0.70 9.97
C VAL A 87 -4.34 0.28 10.10
N TYR A 88 -5.27 1.15 9.71
CA TYR A 88 -6.70 0.84 9.76
C TYR A 88 -7.09 -0.24 8.75
N ALA A 89 -6.57 -0.18 7.52
CA ALA A 89 -6.78 -1.19 6.50
C ALA A 89 -6.26 -2.57 6.94
N ASN A 90 -5.10 -2.62 7.62
CA ASN A 90 -4.59 -3.87 8.20
C ASN A 90 -5.50 -4.41 9.31
N LYS A 91 -6.10 -3.56 10.14
CA LYS A 91 -7.07 -3.99 11.14
C LYS A 91 -8.33 -4.59 10.50
N ILE A 92 -8.86 -3.95 9.45
CA ILE A 92 -9.99 -4.49 8.68
C ILE A 92 -9.61 -5.85 8.08
N ALA A 93 -8.43 -5.96 7.48
CA ALA A 93 -7.95 -7.22 6.91
C ALA A 93 -7.92 -8.35 7.96
N ILE A 94 -7.43 -8.06 9.18
CA ILE A 94 -7.43 -9.01 10.29
C ILE A 94 -8.85 -9.42 10.65
N TYR A 95 -9.79 -8.47 10.76
CA TYR A 95 -11.19 -8.73 11.07
C TYR A 95 -11.85 -9.68 10.06
N TYR A 96 -11.58 -9.48 8.74
CA TYR A 96 -12.12 -10.32 7.67
C TYR A 96 -11.29 -11.59 7.39
N ASN A 97 -10.28 -11.89 8.21
CA ASN A 97 -9.35 -13.00 7.97
C ASN A 97 -8.77 -12.95 6.54
N ALA A 98 -8.41 -11.76 6.11
CA ALA A 98 -7.85 -11.44 4.81
C ALA A 98 -6.38 -11.03 4.91
N ALA A 99 -5.65 -11.14 3.82
CA ALA A 99 -4.28 -10.65 3.76
C ALA A 99 -4.24 -9.13 3.67
N PHE A 100 -3.10 -8.55 4.07
CA PHE A 100 -2.80 -7.13 3.90
C PHE A 100 -1.41 -6.94 3.32
N ILE A 101 -1.28 -5.95 2.45
CA ILE A 101 0.01 -5.47 1.97
C ILE A 101 0.00 -3.94 1.94
N SER A 102 1.06 -3.31 2.44
CA SER A 102 1.33 -1.88 2.26
C SER A 102 2.48 -1.72 1.30
N ILE A 103 2.34 -0.81 0.33
CA ILE A 103 3.37 -0.44 -0.65
C ILE A 103 3.58 1.06 -0.51
N GLY A 104 4.63 1.43 0.19
CA GLY A 104 5.00 2.82 0.47
C GLY A 104 6.15 3.30 -0.40
N PHE A 105 6.20 4.61 -0.62
CA PHE A 105 7.26 5.26 -1.36
C PHE A 105 7.94 6.31 -0.49
N TRP A 106 9.26 6.42 -0.64
CA TRP A 106 10.02 7.53 -0.11
C TRP A 106 9.96 8.72 -1.07
N GLU A 107 10.47 9.85 -0.62
CA GLU A 107 10.57 11.05 -1.44
C GLU A 107 11.06 10.73 -2.85
N ARG A 108 10.41 11.29 -3.86
CA ARG A 108 10.68 11.07 -5.31
C ARG A 108 10.62 9.60 -5.76
N ALA A 109 10.09 8.70 -4.93
CA ALA A 109 10.14 7.25 -5.16
C ALA A 109 11.58 6.70 -5.35
N TYR A 110 12.59 7.33 -4.74
CA TYR A 110 13.97 6.84 -4.79
C TYR A 110 14.18 5.53 -4.04
N ALA A 111 13.32 5.25 -3.10
CA ALA A 111 13.17 3.95 -2.48
C ALA A 111 11.70 3.65 -2.24
N GLY A 112 11.39 2.40 -2.01
CA GLY A 112 10.08 1.95 -1.58
C GLY A 112 10.17 0.95 -0.47
N GLU A 113 9.08 0.81 0.25
CA GLU A 113 8.96 -0.15 1.33
C GLU A 113 7.70 -1.00 1.12
N ILE A 114 7.80 -2.28 1.42
CA ILE A 114 6.70 -3.21 1.34
C ILE A 114 6.59 -3.92 2.69
N PHE A 115 5.40 -3.92 3.24
CA PHE A 115 5.03 -4.71 4.40
C PHE A 115 3.87 -5.63 4.03
N TYR A 116 3.84 -6.87 4.54
CA TYR A 116 2.68 -7.73 4.37
C TYR A 116 2.29 -8.45 5.67
N HIS A 117 1.02 -8.78 5.77
CA HIS A 117 0.44 -9.60 6.83
C HIS A 117 -0.45 -10.68 6.20
N ILE A 118 -0.22 -11.94 6.57
CA ILE A 118 -0.98 -13.08 6.07
C ILE A 118 -1.85 -13.60 7.21
N PRO A 119 -3.16 -13.79 7.02
CA PRO A 119 -4.05 -14.30 8.04
C PRO A 119 -3.67 -15.71 8.48
N ASN A 120 -4.04 -16.06 9.71
CA ASN A 120 -3.77 -17.37 10.32
C ASN A 120 -2.27 -17.73 10.46
N LYS A 121 -1.37 -16.75 10.24
CA LYS A 121 0.04 -16.88 10.60
C LYS A 121 0.30 -16.02 11.83
N ASN A 122 1.14 -16.52 12.74
CA ASN A 122 1.58 -15.76 13.90
C ASN A 122 2.57 -14.66 13.46
N MET A 123 2.02 -13.58 12.92
CA MET A 123 2.78 -12.47 12.35
C MET A 123 2.40 -11.15 13.00
N PRO A 124 3.36 -10.27 13.30
CA PRO A 124 3.08 -8.90 13.74
C PRO A 124 2.21 -8.14 12.74
N CYS A 125 1.31 -7.29 13.23
CA CYS A 125 0.51 -6.40 12.39
C CYS A 125 1.31 -5.15 11.98
N TYR A 126 0.77 -4.35 11.07
CA TYR A 126 1.44 -3.14 10.58
C TYR A 126 1.74 -2.12 11.68
N LYS A 127 0.85 -2.00 12.68
CA LYS A 127 1.11 -1.16 13.86
C LYS A 127 2.37 -1.61 14.64
N CYS A 128 2.60 -2.92 14.74
CA CYS A 128 3.81 -3.45 15.37
C CYS A 128 5.05 -3.10 14.56
N ALA A 129 4.98 -3.18 13.23
CA ALA A 129 6.08 -2.81 12.35
C ALA A 129 6.47 -1.33 12.53
N LEU A 130 5.49 -0.43 12.57
CA LEU A 130 5.71 1.00 12.76
C LEU A 130 6.24 1.35 14.16
N GLY A 131 5.88 0.58 15.18
CA GLY A 131 6.33 0.77 16.57
C GLY A 131 7.67 0.10 16.90
N SER A 132 8.25 -0.68 15.99
CA SER A 132 9.51 -1.38 16.19
C SER A 132 10.72 -0.52 15.79
N GLY A 133 11.36 0.13 16.76
CA GLY A 133 12.71 0.73 16.62
C GLY A 133 12.83 1.76 15.48
N ASP A 134 13.70 1.48 14.53
CA ASP A 134 14.11 2.39 13.45
C ASP A 134 12.99 2.85 12.50
N LEU A 135 11.83 2.21 12.55
CA LEU A 135 10.66 2.59 11.72
C LEU A 135 9.73 3.60 12.41
N SER A 136 9.84 3.78 13.73
CA SER A 136 8.95 4.67 14.50
C SER A 136 9.08 6.15 14.11
N GLY A 137 10.29 6.61 13.77
CA GLY A 137 10.55 7.98 13.34
C GLY A 137 9.95 8.36 11.97
N ARG A 138 9.51 7.37 11.20
CA ARG A 138 8.93 7.59 9.87
C ARG A 138 7.43 7.88 9.88
N VAL A 139 6.76 7.63 11.00
CA VAL A 139 5.31 7.89 11.14
C VAL A 139 5.00 9.39 11.07
N GLU A 140 5.92 10.22 11.56
CA GLU A 140 5.73 11.68 11.63
C GLU A 140 6.16 12.41 10.35
N ALA A 141 7.01 11.81 9.51
CA ALA A 141 7.65 12.49 8.39
C ALA A 141 6.77 12.68 7.14
N ASN A 142 5.61 12.04 7.05
CA ASN A 142 4.83 11.97 5.81
C ASN A 142 3.50 12.74 5.81
N HIS A 143 3.37 13.81 6.59
CA HIS A 143 2.26 14.76 6.41
C HIS A 143 2.63 15.81 5.34
N HIS A 144 2.69 15.40 4.09
CA HIS A 144 2.70 16.34 2.98
C HIS A 144 1.26 16.77 2.69
N VAL A 145 0.88 17.93 3.19
CA VAL A 145 -0.40 18.56 2.84
C VAL A 145 -0.26 19.19 1.46
N TYR A 146 -0.69 18.45 0.44
CA TYR A 146 -0.69 18.92 -0.96
C TYR A 146 -1.76 19.97 -1.26
N SER A 147 -2.64 20.31 -0.32
CA SER A 147 -3.88 21.05 -0.59
C SER A 147 -3.95 22.49 -0.06
N ASN A 148 -2.94 23.05 0.61
CA ASN A 148 -2.98 24.43 1.05
C ASN A 148 -2.31 25.35 0.04
N GLN A 149 -3.14 25.98 -0.83
CA GLN A 149 -2.74 26.94 -1.86
C GLN A 149 -2.12 28.25 -1.31
N GLU A 150 -2.11 28.47 0.00
CA GLU A 150 -1.66 29.76 0.59
C GLU A 150 -0.14 29.87 0.82
N ASN A 151 0.63 28.77 0.68
CA ASN A 151 2.09 28.81 0.83
C ASN A 151 2.81 27.91 -0.19
N VAL A 152 2.64 28.21 -1.46
CA VAL A 152 3.26 27.44 -2.57
C VAL A 152 4.79 27.45 -2.53
N GLU A 153 5.40 28.46 -1.91
CA GLU A 153 6.86 28.59 -1.81
C GLU A 153 7.52 27.72 -0.73
N SER A 154 6.74 27.15 0.20
CA SER A 154 7.28 26.35 1.30
C SER A 154 7.11 24.83 1.11
N VAL A 155 6.30 24.39 0.16
CA VAL A 155 6.08 22.98 -0.10
C VAL A 155 7.10 22.50 -1.12
N LYS A 156 8.13 21.81 -0.67
CA LYS A 156 9.00 21.04 -1.56
C LYS A 156 8.19 19.87 -2.10
N PHE A 157 7.46 20.10 -3.19
CA PHE A 157 6.78 19.06 -3.92
C PHE A 157 7.81 18.29 -4.74
N GLU A 158 8.08 17.06 -4.36
CA GLU A 158 8.99 16.17 -5.05
C GLU A 158 8.28 14.86 -5.41
N PRO A 159 7.43 14.89 -6.45
CA PRO A 159 6.68 13.71 -6.85
C PRO A 159 7.63 12.66 -7.45
N GLY A 160 7.37 11.40 -7.12
CA GLY A 160 7.97 10.29 -7.85
C GLY A 160 7.48 10.27 -9.30
N ILE A 161 8.34 9.91 -10.23
CA ILE A 161 7.96 9.67 -11.63
C ILE A 161 7.36 8.27 -11.78
N SER A 162 6.52 8.08 -12.82
CA SER A 162 5.80 6.83 -13.03
C SER A 162 6.71 5.60 -13.16
N VAL A 163 7.89 5.75 -13.74
CA VAL A 163 8.86 4.65 -13.92
C VAL A 163 9.33 4.12 -12.57
N ASP A 164 9.70 5.00 -11.64
CA ASP A 164 10.20 4.64 -10.32
C ASP A 164 9.08 4.04 -9.46
N ILE A 165 7.89 4.65 -9.51
CA ILE A 165 6.71 4.13 -8.83
C ILE A 165 6.35 2.73 -9.35
N ASN A 166 6.33 2.52 -10.67
CA ASN A 166 5.98 1.25 -11.29
C ASN A 166 7.00 0.15 -10.96
N PHE A 167 8.27 0.48 -10.82
CA PHE A 167 9.30 -0.49 -10.42
C PHE A 167 8.97 -1.10 -9.05
N ILE A 168 8.74 -0.26 -8.04
CA ILE A 168 8.43 -0.72 -6.68
C ILE A 168 7.06 -1.40 -6.63
N THR A 169 6.05 -0.81 -7.28
CA THR A 169 4.70 -1.38 -7.36
C THR A 169 4.72 -2.76 -8.00
N SER A 170 5.55 -2.99 -9.03
CA SER A 170 5.67 -4.30 -9.70
C SER A 170 6.19 -5.39 -8.75
N ILE A 171 7.07 -5.03 -7.82
CA ILE A 171 7.53 -5.97 -6.78
C ILE A 171 6.38 -6.29 -5.81
N GLY A 172 5.65 -5.26 -5.37
CA GLY A 172 4.46 -5.44 -4.53
C GLY A 172 3.39 -6.30 -5.21
N ILE A 173 3.12 -6.10 -6.51
CA ILE A 173 2.16 -6.91 -7.27
C ILE A 173 2.60 -8.38 -7.34
N LYS A 174 3.89 -8.67 -7.50
CA LYS A 174 4.38 -10.06 -7.45
C LYS A 174 4.10 -10.71 -6.10
N LEU A 175 4.30 -10.00 -5.00
CA LEU A 175 3.95 -10.49 -3.66
C LEU A 175 2.44 -10.67 -3.48
N ILE A 176 1.61 -9.76 -3.99
CA ILE A 176 0.15 -9.91 -3.99
C ILE A 176 -0.26 -11.21 -4.69
N ILE A 177 0.30 -11.47 -5.86
CA ILE A 177 0.02 -12.71 -6.61
C ILE A 177 0.48 -13.94 -5.82
N ASP A 178 1.64 -13.89 -5.21
CA ASP A 178 2.18 -14.98 -4.40
C ASP A 178 1.30 -15.26 -3.16
N ILE A 179 0.84 -14.20 -2.47
CA ILE A 179 -0.03 -14.32 -1.30
C ILE A 179 -1.39 -14.91 -1.68
N LEU A 180 -2.03 -14.40 -2.74
CA LEU A 180 -3.33 -14.90 -3.20
C LEU A 180 -3.29 -16.35 -3.70
N ASN A 181 -2.13 -16.85 -4.11
CA ASN A 181 -1.95 -18.22 -4.56
C ASN A 181 -1.23 -19.10 -3.53
N SER A 182 -1.02 -18.62 -2.30
CA SER A 182 -0.21 -19.32 -1.29
C SER A 182 -0.80 -20.66 -0.83
N THR A 183 -2.10 -20.89 -1.05
CA THR A 183 -2.78 -22.15 -0.76
C THR A 183 -2.83 -23.11 -1.95
N ASN A 184 -2.37 -22.69 -3.14
CA ASN A 184 -2.35 -23.52 -4.33
C ASN A 184 -1.03 -24.32 -4.39
N GLU A 185 -1.09 -25.61 -4.17
CA GLU A 185 0.07 -26.50 -4.15
C GLU A 185 0.86 -26.54 -5.48
N ASN A 186 0.21 -26.21 -6.59
CA ASN A 186 0.84 -26.16 -7.91
C ASN A 186 1.47 -24.80 -8.24
N TYR A 187 1.29 -23.79 -7.38
CA TYR A 187 1.83 -22.46 -7.61
C TYR A 187 3.25 -22.35 -7.06
N ILE A 188 4.15 -21.82 -7.87
CA ILE A 188 5.54 -21.56 -7.47
C ILE A 188 5.66 -20.06 -7.12
N PRO A 189 5.83 -19.71 -5.84
CA PRO A 189 6.00 -18.32 -5.42
C PRO A 189 7.23 -17.67 -6.07
N ARG A 190 7.10 -16.42 -6.47
CA ARG A 190 8.18 -15.64 -7.10
C ARG A 190 9.08 -14.96 -6.09
N LEU A 191 8.49 -14.36 -5.04
CA LEU A 191 9.19 -13.54 -4.06
C LEU A 191 8.89 -13.91 -2.61
N LEU A 192 7.68 -14.42 -2.31
CA LEU A 192 7.20 -14.62 -0.94
C LEU A 192 8.12 -15.48 -0.07
N ASN A 193 8.79 -16.47 -0.67
CA ASN A 193 9.72 -17.34 0.05
C ASN A 193 11.09 -16.70 0.30
N ASN A 194 11.39 -15.58 -0.35
CA ASN A 194 12.69 -14.93 -0.31
C ASN A 194 12.68 -13.59 0.41
N LEU A 195 11.50 -13.03 0.65
CA LEU A 195 11.34 -11.73 1.31
C LEU A 195 10.72 -11.91 2.69
N GLN A 196 11.25 -11.18 3.65
CA GLN A 196 10.67 -11.09 4.99
C GLN A 196 9.48 -10.13 5.00
N GLN A 197 8.79 -10.07 6.11
CA GLN A 197 7.56 -9.32 6.29
C GLN A 197 7.66 -7.83 5.96
N TYR A 198 8.81 -7.22 6.23
CA TYR A 198 9.12 -5.85 5.86
C TYR A 198 10.33 -5.82 4.95
N THR A 199 10.20 -5.17 3.81
CA THR A 199 11.26 -5.11 2.80
C THR A 199 11.42 -3.69 2.29
N LEU A 200 12.65 -3.21 2.30
CA LEU A 200 13.07 -1.94 1.74
C LEU A 200 13.78 -2.18 0.40
N ILE A 201 13.39 -1.43 -0.60
CA ILE A 201 13.88 -1.55 -1.98
C ILE A 201 14.46 -0.22 -2.41
N CYS A 202 15.73 -0.20 -2.76
CA CYS A 202 16.37 0.97 -3.35
C CYS A 202 16.11 1.00 -4.85
N ASN A 203 15.62 2.13 -5.36
CA ASN A 203 15.32 2.34 -6.76
C ASN A 203 16.39 3.18 -7.48
N THR A 204 17.08 4.06 -6.76
CA THR A 204 18.10 4.92 -7.34
C THR A 204 19.33 5.05 -6.45
N SER A 205 20.47 5.35 -7.05
CA SER A 205 21.70 5.65 -6.33
C SER A 205 21.81 7.16 -6.11
N ASN A 206 21.51 7.60 -4.87
CA ASN A 206 21.71 8.99 -4.49
C ASN A 206 22.12 9.13 -3.01
N PRO A 207 23.44 9.07 -2.72
CA PRO A 207 23.94 9.17 -1.35
C PRO A 207 23.58 10.46 -0.62
N ALA A 208 23.26 11.54 -1.35
CA ALA A 208 22.91 12.83 -0.75
C ALA A 208 21.53 12.84 -0.07
N ILE A 209 20.67 11.86 -0.36
CA ILE A 209 19.29 11.81 0.14
C ILE A 209 19.18 11.03 1.44
N GLY A 210 20.06 10.08 1.65
CA GLY A 210 19.88 9.07 2.70
C GLY A 210 20.20 9.53 4.13
N GLY A 211 20.87 10.67 4.37
CA GLY A 211 21.35 11.00 5.70
C GLY A 211 22.10 9.83 6.34
N GLU A 212 21.67 9.39 7.52
CA GLU A 212 22.22 8.18 8.18
C GLU A 212 21.90 6.87 7.42
N MET A 213 20.96 6.92 6.49
CA MET A 213 20.53 5.79 5.67
C MET A 213 21.21 5.74 4.29
N VAL A 214 22.35 6.40 4.15
CA VAL A 214 23.10 6.53 2.89
C VAL A 214 23.41 5.18 2.22
N GLU A 215 23.64 4.13 3.02
CA GLU A 215 23.91 2.80 2.49
C GLU A 215 22.77 2.21 1.66
N ILE A 216 21.50 2.58 1.95
CA ILE A 216 20.33 2.14 1.19
C ILE A 216 20.44 2.55 -0.27
N PHE A 217 21.02 3.73 -0.55
CA PHE A 217 21.16 4.28 -1.88
C PHE A 217 22.47 3.91 -2.57
N SER A 218 23.28 3.05 -1.95
CA SER A 218 24.55 2.59 -2.55
C SER A 218 24.32 1.50 -3.60
N TYR A 219 23.23 0.76 -3.50
CA TYR A 219 22.93 -0.40 -4.35
C TYR A 219 21.53 -0.28 -4.96
N PRO A 220 21.35 0.49 -6.03
CA PRO A 220 20.05 0.67 -6.67
C PRO A 220 19.55 -0.62 -7.32
N LEU A 221 18.24 -0.70 -7.51
CA LEU A 221 17.55 -1.83 -8.13
C LEU A 221 17.68 -3.15 -7.35
N GLN A 222 17.92 -3.05 -6.05
CA GLN A 222 18.09 -4.20 -5.16
C GLN A 222 17.17 -4.10 -3.94
N VAL A 223 16.83 -5.25 -3.39
CA VAL A 223 16.33 -5.34 -2.01
C VAL A 223 17.47 -4.97 -1.09
N THR A 224 17.37 -3.82 -0.46
CA THR A 224 18.41 -3.31 0.42
C THR A 224 18.33 -3.95 1.80
N THR A 225 17.10 -4.12 2.30
CA THR A 225 16.85 -4.68 3.63
C THR A 225 15.56 -5.47 3.60
N SER A 226 15.58 -6.68 4.16
CA SER A 226 14.40 -7.50 4.36
C SER A 226 14.42 -8.05 5.78
N LEU A 227 13.42 -7.69 6.59
CA LEU A 227 13.43 -7.88 8.04
C LEU A 227 12.23 -8.70 8.50
N VAL A 228 12.46 -9.54 9.49
CA VAL A 228 11.41 -10.09 10.34
C VAL A 228 10.99 -9.02 11.33
N VAL A 229 9.70 -8.68 11.32
CA VAL A 229 9.13 -7.71 12.27
C VAL A 229 8.89 -8.39 13.62
N GLY A 230 9.26 -7.72 14.72
CA GLY A 230 8.90 -8.16 16.07
C GLY A 230 7.52 -7.69 16.49
N PHE A 231 6.90 -8.41 17.43
CA PHE A 231 5.68 -7.93 18.09
C PHE A 231 5.97 -6.67 18.92
N GLY A 232 5.09 -5.68 18.84
CA GLY A 232 5.17 -4.50 19.70
C GLY A 232 5.03 -4.87 21.19
N LYS A 233 5.63 -4.08 22.08
CA LYS A 233 5.63 -4.33 23.53
C LYS A 233 4.20 -4.45 24.13
N GLU A 234 3.23 -3.76 23.53
CA GLU A 234 1.83 -3.77 23.97
C GLU A 234 0.96 -4.77 23.16
N CYS A 235 1.58 -5.52 22.25
CA CYS A 235 0.86 -6.46 21.41
C CYS A 235 0.72 -7.80 22.15
N SER A 236 -0.50 -8.26 22.34
CA SER A 236 -0.81 -9.57 22.93
C SER A 236 -0.50 -10.75 22.00
N GLY A 237 -0.01 -10.50 20.80
CA GLY A 237 0.16 -11.53 19.76
C GLY A 237 -1.13 -11.92 19.04
N THR A 238 -2.26 -11.42 19.51
CA THR A 238 -3.57 -11.58 18.87
C THR A 238 -4.12 -10.20 18.60
N CYS A 239 -4.08 -9.77 17.34
CA CYS A 239 -4.72 -8.52 16.93
C CYS A 239 -6.21 -8.78 16.74
N ASN A 240 -7.00 -8.65 17.81
CA ASN A 240 -8.45 -8.65 17.72
C ASN A 240 -8.92 -7.23 17.41
N PHE A 241 -9.70 -7.08 16.38
CA PHE A 241 -10.32 -5.82 16.01
C PHE A 241 -11.81 -6.04 15.79
N GLU A 242 -12.62 -5.27 16.47
CA GLU A 242 -14.06 -5.19 16.25
C GLU A 242 -14.33 -3.97 15.36
N LEU A 243 -15.02 -4.18 14.25
CA LEU A 243 -15.56 -3.08 13.44
C LEU A 243 -16.83 -2.59 14.16
N GLU A 244 -16.81 -1.31 14.52
CA GLU A 244 -18.04 -0.66 14.97
C GLU A 244 -19.01 -0.58 13.78
N ASP A 245 -20.25 -1.02 13.98
CA ASP A 245 -21.33 -0.80 13.02
C ASP A 245 -21.59 0.72 12.94
N LYS A 246 -21.19 1.34 11.84
CA LYS A 246 -21.47 2.74 11.53
C LYS A 246 -22.59 2.83 10.52
#